data_c71b88a8a5eb5d2a595e3f2391b570e7
#
_entry.id   c71b88a8a5eb5d2a595e3f2391b570e7
#
_cell.length_a   1.000
_cell.length_b   1.000
_cell.length_c   1.000
_cell.angle_alpha   90.00
_cell.angle_beta   90.00
_cell.angle_gamma   90.00
#
_symmetry.space_group_name_H-M   'P 1'
#
loop_
_entity.id
_entity.type
_entity.pdbx_description
1 polymer ?
#
loop_
_entity_poly.entity_id
_entity_poly.type
_entity_poly.pdbx_seq_one_letter_code
_entity_poly.pdbx_strand_id
1 'polypeptide(L)'
;MFNLFKNNIEKYYQNLVRENKNDIKLLYGINSKYRNQENRLLEMFGKCDLFDKKIKMIIISDTHGCLREDEFSQFINENKQFDVCLLLGDHSIGDIEIILRYVNKEKIYALLGNHDDNYIDKFNLKNLNGNVININGVKILGIQGSYKYKPEDFPSFTQKESIEFLNDKGKVDILVSHDAPYGLSGRNDVAHQGLFGILYYLFKNKVPYCIHGHLHTPYNKEMINGTKVNCYYMYNYIELV
;
A
#
# COMPACT_ATOMS: atom_id res chain seq x y z
N MET A 1 -27.92 -6.76 13.42
CA MET A 1 -27.29 -5.45 13.17
C MET A 1 -26.03 -5.56 12.30
N PHE A 2 -25.11 -6.50 12.55
CA PHE A 2 -23.87 -6.71 11.77
C PHE A 2 -24.10 -6.99 10.27
N ASN A 3 -25.06 -7.82 9.89
CA ASN A 3 -25.34 -8.14 8.49
C ASN A 3 -25.97 -6.97 7.71
N LEU A 4 -26.72 -6.09 8.35
CA LEU A 4 -27.29 -4.91 7.69
C LEU A 4 -26.22 -3.88 7.32
N PHE A 5 -25.20 -3.72 8.15
CA PHE A 5 -24.07 -2.81 7.89
C PHE A 5 -23.15 -3.35 6.78
N LYS A 6 -22.86 -4.66 6.78
CA LYS A 6 -22.07 -5.31 5.73
C LYS A 6 -22.75 -5.15 4.36
N ASN A 7 -24.06 -5.37 4.29
CA ASN A 7 -24.85 -5.15 3.08
C ASN A 7 -24.91 -3.68 2.64
N ASN A 8 -24.89 -2.73 3.56
CA ASN A 8 -24.87 -1.30 3.24
C ASN A 8 -23.50 -0.83 2.72
N ILE A 9 -22.40 -1.36 3.24
CA ILE A 9 -21.04 -1.09 2.72
C ILE A 9 -20.87 -1.70 1.34
N GLU A 10 -21.28 -2.95 1.13
CA GLU A 10 -21.28 -3.59 -0.19
C GLU A 10 -22.14 -2.86 -1.20
N LYS A 11 -23.32 -2.41 -0.80
CA LYS A 11 -24.26 -1.67 -1.68
C LYS A 11 -23.74 -0.27 -2.01
N TYR A 12 -23.17 0.44 -1.04
CA TYR A 12 -22.49 1.72 -1.26
C TYR A 12 -21.33 1.56 -2.24
N TYR A 13 -20.58 0.50 -2.07
CA TYR A 13 -19.45 0.11 -2.87
C TYR A 13 -19.85 -0.26 -4.31
N GLN A 14 -20.89 -1.06 -4.48
CA GLN A 14 -21.47 -1.38 -5.79
C GLN A 14 -21.97 -0.11 -6.51
N ASN A 15 -22.47 0.87 -5.76
CA ASN A 15 -22.87 2.17 -6.31
C ASN A 15 -21.65 3.00 -6.73
N LEU A 16 -20.57 3.02 -5.95
CA LEU A 16 -19.30 3.66 -6.34
C LEU A 16 -18.74 3.07 -7.65
N VAL A 17 -18.78 1.75 -7.79
CA VAL A 17 -18.32 1.06 -9.01
C VAL A 17 -19.24 1.36 -10.21
N ARG A 18 -20.56 1.47 -10.02
CA ARG A 18 -21.51 1.86 -11.07
C ARG A 18 -21.37 3.30 -11.53
N GLU A 19 -21.05 4.20 -10.59
CA GLU A 19 -20.96 5.63 -10.83
C GLU A 19 -19.59 6.06 -11.39
N ASN A 20 -18.56 5.20 -11.31
CA ASN A 20 -17.16 5.53 -11.71
C ASN A 20 -16.89 5.37 -13.21
N LYS A 21 -17.83 5.77 -14.05
CA LYS A 21 -17.56 6.02 -15.46
C LYS A 21 -17.20 7.51 -15.65
N ASN A 22 -15.89 7.83 -15.53
CA ASN A 22 -15.26 9.03 -16.09
C ASN A 22 -15.78 10.43 -15.68
N ASP A 23 -16.32 10.65 -14.48
CA ASP A 23 -16.82 11.96 -14.10
C ASP A 23 -16.02 12.63 -12.98
N ILE A 24 -15.31 13.73 -13.34
CA ILE A 24 -14.55 14.60 -12.41
C ILE A 24 -15.43 15.14 -11.26
N LYS A 25 -16.73 15.36 -11.47
CA LYS A 25 -17.68 15.78 -10.43
C LYS A 25 -17.87 14.75 -9.33
N LEU A 26 -17.66 13.47 -9.64
CA LEU A 26 -17.72 12.39 -8.66
C LEU A 26 -16.56 12.46 -7.64
N LEU A 27 -15.38 12.90 -8.05
CA LEU A 27 -14.19 13.00 -7.22
C LEU A 27 -14.35 14.01 -6.08
N TYR A 28 -15.04 15.12 -6.30
CA TYR A 28 -15.43 16.05 -5.22
C TYR A 28 -16.38 15.40 -4.21
N GLY A 29 -17.25 14.50 -4.67
CA GLY A 29 -18.13 13.70 -3.82
C GLY A 29 -17.39 12.61 -3.02
N ILE A 30 -16.28 12.09 -3.52
CA ILE A 30 -15.46 11.06 -2.87
C ILE A 30 -14.83 11.59 -1.58
N ASN A 31 -14.23 12.78 -1.59
CA ASN A 31 -13.60 13.36 -0.40
C ASN A 31 -14.60 13.70 0.73
N SER A 32 -15.84 14.11 0.39
CA SER A 32 -16.89 14.33 1.38
C SER A 32 -17.49 13.01 1.89
N LYS A 33 -17.61 12.02 1.03
CA LYS A 33 -18.08 10.67 1.36
C LYS A 33 -17.02 9.88 2.16
N TYR A 34 -15.73 10.15 1.96
CA TYR A 34 -14.63 9.51 2.67
C TYR A 34 -14.71 9.75 4.19
N ARG A 35 -14.86 10.99 4.64
CA ARG A 35 -14.97 11.31 6.07
C ARG A 35 -16.13 10.58 6.74
N ASN A 36 -17.25 10.41 6.03
CA ASN A 36 -18.39 9.63 6.53
C ASN A 36 -18.08 8.14 6.62
N GLN A 37 -17.28 7.59 5.69
CA GLN A 37 -16.87 6.19 5.73
C GLN A 37 -15.91 5.91 6.89
N GLU A 38 -14.92 6.75 7.08
CA GLU A 38 -13.95 6.62 8.15
C GLU A 38 -14.63 6.62 9.53
N ASN A 39 -15.58 7.54 9.76
CA ASN A 39 -16.36 7.57 10.99
C ASN A 39 -17.18 6.28 11.19
N ARG A 40 -17.86 5.79 10.16
CA ARG A 40 -18.62 4.54 10.23
C ARG A 40 -17.74 3.32 10.49
N LEU A 41 -16.57 3.27 9.86
CA LEU A 41 -15.60 2.19 10.11
C LEU A 41 -15.05 2.26 11.53
N LEU A 42 -14.82 3.47 12.06
CA LEU A 42 -14.43 3.65 13.46
C LEU A 42 -15.50 3.17 14.44
N GLU A 43 -16.77 3.50 14.20
CA GLU A 43 -17.90 3.02 15.01
C GLU A 43 -18.01 1.49 14.98
N MET A 44 -17.72 0.87 13.81
CA MET A 44 -17.82 -0.60 13.64
C MET A 44 -16.67 -1.36 14.28
N PHE A 45 -15.45 -0.87 14.13
CA PHE A 45 -14.24 -1.63 14.43
C PHE A 45 -13.40 -1.05 15.57
N GLY A 46 -13.59 0.23 15.89
CA GLY A 46 -12.83 0.93 16.93
C GLY A 46 -11.43 1.33 16.51
N LYS A 47 -10.60 1.63 17.50
CA LYS A 47 -9.20 2.02 17.31
C LYS A 47 -8.32 0.86 16.83
N CYS A 48 -7.22 1.19 16.18
CA CYS A 48 -6.18 0.20 15.84
C CYS A 48 -5.48 -0.30 17.11
N ASP A 49 -4.74 -1.38 16.96
CA ASP A 49 -3.91 -1.90 18.03
C ASP A 49 -2.65 -1.05 18.22
N LEU A 50 -2.03 -1.18 19.40
CA LEU A 50 -0.73 -0.60 19.63
C LEU A 50 0.33 -1.42 18.91
N PHE A 51 1.32 -0.74 18.36
CA PHE A 51 2.51 -1.37 17.84
C PHE A 51 3.58 -1.35 18.96
N ASP A 52 3.93 -2.53 19.45
CA ASP A 52 4.87 -2.73 20.57
C ASP A 52 6.12 -3.54 20.15
N LYS A 53 6.42 -3.53 18.86
CA LYS A 53 7.50 -4.29 18.25
C LYS A 53 8.54 -3.37 17.64
N LYS A 54 9.69 -3.94 17.24
CA LYS A 54 10.77 -3.19 16.59
C LYS A 54 11.11 -3.81 15.26
N ILE A 55 11.29 -2.97 14.23
CA ILE A 55 11.73 -3.42 12.91
C ILE A 55 12.45 -2.28 12.18
N LYS A 56 13.53 -2.63 11.49
CA LYS A 56 14.31 -1.72 10.62
C LYS A 56 14.09 -2.12 9.18
N MET A 57 13.63 -1.20 8.37
CA MET A 57 13.25 -1.48 6.98
C MET A 57 13.89 -0.49 6.02
N ILE A 58 14.28 -0.99 4.85
CA ILE A 58 14.50 -0.17 3.67
C ILE A 58 13.24 -0.25 2.82
N ILE A 59 12.68 0.89 2.48
CA ILE A 59 11.53 1.04 1.60
C ILE A 59 11.99 1.69 0.30
N ILE A 60 11.69 1.06 -0.83
CA ILE A 60 11.99 1.58 -2.16
C ILE A 60 10.71 1.59 -2.98
N SER A 61 10.35 2.74 -3.56
CA SER A 61 9.13 2.92 -4.33
C SER A 61 9.30 3.95 -5.43
N ASP A 62 8.64 3.72 -6.57
CA ASP A 62 8.46 4.71 -7.64
C ASP A 62 9.79 5.27 -8.19
N THR A 63 10.77 4.41 -8.42
CA THR A 63 12.08 4.83 -8.92
C THR A 63 12.08 5.15 -10.41
N HIS A 64 11.18 4.55 -11.22
CA HIS A 64 10.94 4.85 -12.63
C HIS A 64 12.21 5.01 -13.51
N GLY A 65 13.26 4.26 -13.23
CA GLY A 65 14.55 4.36 -13.96
C GLY A 65 15.43 5.53 -13.51
N CYS A 66 15.09 6.17 -12.39
CA CYS A 66 15.81 7.33 -11.88
C CYS A 66 16.76 7.01 -10.72
N LEU A 67 16.96 5.72 -10.39
CA LEU A 67 17.86 5.32 -9.30
C LEU A 67 19.32 5.58 -9.69
N ARG A 68 19.98 6.48 -8.97
CA ARG A 68 21.39 6.77 -9.16
C ARG A 68 22.24 5.83 -8.32
N GLU A 69 23.09 5.05 -8.97
CA GLU A 69 23.85 3.97 -8.33
C GLU A 69 24.82 4.49 -7.26
N ASP A 70 25.48 5.63 -7.51
CA ASP A 70 26.41 6.27 -6.58
C ASP A 70 25.70 6.69 -5.27
N GLU A 71 24.60 7.40 -5.40
CA GLU A 71 23.80 7.86 -4.27
C GLU A 71 23.16 6.68 -3.50
N PHE A 72 22.64 5.69 -4.22
CA PHE A 72 22.04 4.51 -3.61
C PHE A 72 23.07 3.65 -2.86
N SER A 73 24.26 3.47 -3.43
CA SER A 73 25.34 2.73 -2.77
C SER A 73 25.77 3.39 -1.46
N GLN A 74 25.88 4.73 -1.47
CA GLN A 74 26.16 5.48 -0.24
C GLN A 74 25.06 5.30 0.79
N PHE A 75 23.79 5.46 0.38
CA PHE A 75 22.62 5.27 1.26
C PHE A 75 22.62 3.88 1.93
N ILE A 76 22.86 2.80 1.17
CA ILE A 76 22.92 1.44 1.73
C ILE A 76 24.10 1.30 2.68
N ASN A 77 25.27 1.90 2.36
CA ASN A 77 26.45 1.85 3.23
C ASN A 77 26.22 2.56 4.58
N GLU A 78 25.44 3.63 4.59
CA GLU A 78 25.07 4.36 5.81
C GLU A 78 24.00 3.61 6.62
N ASN A 79 23.17 2.77 5.98
CA ASN A 79 22.03 2.08 6.58
C ASN A 79 22.17 0.54 6.54
N LYS A 80 23.35 -0.02 6.80
CA LYS A 80 23.65 -1.47 6.69
C LYS A 80 22.82 -2.39 7.59
N GLN A 81 22.31 -1.87 8.70
CA GLN A 81 21.59 -2.66 9.70
C GLN A 81 20.08 -2.53 9.49
N PHE A 82 19.55 -3.31 8.58
CA PHE A 82 18.11 -3.47 8.37
C PHE A 82 17.70 -4.93 8.36
N ASP A 83 16.46 -5.18 8.74
CA ASP A 83 15.86 -6.52 8.82
C ASP A 83 15.32 -6.97 7.45
N VAL A 84 14.67 -6.06 6.71
CA VAL A 84 13.98 -6.32 5.45
C VAL A 84 14.07 -5.13 4.50
N CYS A 85 14.09 -5.39 3.19
CA CYS A 85 13.95 -4.42 2.12
C CYS A 85 12.63 -4.69 1.38
N LEU A 86 11.76 -3.68 1.29
CA LEU A 86 10.46 -3.75 0.65
C LEU A 86 10.45 -2.89 -0.61
N LEU A 87 10.22 -3.53 -1.77
CA LEU A 87 10.01 -2.86 -3.04
C LEU A 87 8.51 -2.69 -3.23
N LEU A 88 8.05 -1.45 -3.30
CA LEU A 88 6.61 -1.14 -3.36
C LEU A 88 6.08 -0.92 -4.77
N GLY A 89 6.91 -1.14 -5.80
CA GLY A 89 6.52 -1.05 -7.19
C GLY A 89 6.98 0.21 -7.91
N ASP A 90 6.71 0.23 -9.23
CA ASP A 90 7.10 1.24 -10.21
C ASP A 90 8.62 1.38 -10.34
N HIS A 91 9.27 0.24 -10.65
CA HIS A 91 10.71 0.11 -10.83
C HIS A 91 11.07 -0.28 -12.26
N SER A 92 12.08 0.36 -12.85
CA SER A 92 12.68 -0.14 -14.08
C SER A 92 13.54 -1.37 -13.81
N ILE A 93 13.77 -2.16 -14.85
CA ILE A 93 14.70 -3.31 -14.79
C ILE A 93 16.10 -2.86 -14.34
N GLY A 94 16.58 -1.70 -14.85
CA GLY A 94 17.88 -1.15 -14.46
C GLY A 94 17.96 -0.77 -12.99
N ASP A 95 16.87 -0.24 -12.42
CA ASP A 95 16.81 0.06 -10.99
C ASP A 95 16.92 -1.23 -10.14
N ILE A 96 16.24 -2.30 -10.56
CA ILE A 96 16.32 -3.59 -9.85
C ILE A 96 17.73 -4.17 -9.94
N GLU A 97 18.41 -4.05 -11.08
CA GLU A 97 19.80 -4.48 -11.22
C GLU A 97 20.72 -3.70 -10.27
N ILE A 98 20.53 -2.39 -10.11
CA ILE A 98 21.28 -1.59 -9.15
C ILE A 98 20.99 -2.07 -7.73
N ILE A 99 19.71 -2.22 -7.35
CA ILE A 99 19.31 -2.65 -6.00
C ILE A 99 19.97 -3.98 -5.64
N LEU A 100 19.97 -4.95 -6.57
CA LEU A 100 20.51 -6.29 -6.35
C LEU A 100 22.04 -6.33 -6.19
N ARG A 101 22.77 -5.29 -6.61
CA ARG A 101 24.23 -5.20 -6.36
C ARG A 101 24.55 -4.87 -4.90
N TYR A 102 23.66 -4.17 -4.20
CA TYR A 102 23.91 -3.62 -2.87
C TYR A 102 23.05 -4.22 -1.77
N VAL A 103 21.90 -4.79 -2.11
CA VAL A 103 20.96 -5.40 -1.16
C VAL A 103 20.92 -6.91 -1.35
N ASN A 104 21.15 -7.64 -0.26
CA ASN A 104 21.02 -9.10 -0.30
C ASN A 104 19.59 -9.50 -0.70
N LYS A 105 19.47 -10.22 -1.82
CA LYS A 105 18.22 -10.69 -2.38
C LYS A 105 17.33 -11.43 -1.36
N GLU A 106 17.92 -12.16 -0.42
CA GLU A 106 17.17 -12.87 0.61
C GLU A 106 16.39 -11.97 1.56
N LYS A 107 16.78 -10.71 1.68
CA LYS A 107 16.07 -9.69 2.46
C LYS A 107 15.01 -8.94 1.66
N ILE A 108 14.91 -9.14 0.35
CA ILE A 108 14.02 -8.39 -0.55
C ILE A 108 12.67 -9.09 -0.67
N TYR A 109 11.61 -8.33 -0.43
CA TYR A 109 10.22 -8.68 -0.75
C TYR A 109 9.62 -7.59 -1.62
N ALA A 110 8.88 -7.99 -2.67
CA ALA A 110 8.51 -7.07 -3.73
C ALA A 110 7.01 -7.09 -4.04
N LEU A 111 6.50 -5.93 -4.43
CA LEU A 111 5.19 -5.69 -5.01
C LEU A 111 5.36 -5.06 -6.39
N LEU A 112 4.45 -5.31 -7.31
CA LEU A 112 4.36 -4.56 -8.56
C LEU A 112 3.57 -3.27 -8.34
N GLY A 113 4.00 -2.19 -8.97
CA GLY A 113 3.21 -0.98 -9.17
C GLY A 113 2.38 -1.05 -10.44
N ASN A 114 1.72 0.03 -10.82
CA ASN A 114 0.86 0.06 -12.01
C ASN A 114 1.63 0.32 -13.33
N HIS A 115 2.90 0.62 -13.25
CA HIS A 115 3.78 0.81 -14.42
C HIS A 115 4.84 -0.28 -14.57
N ASP A 116 4.78 -1.33 -13.75
CA ASP A 116 5.78 -2.38 -13.77
C ASP A 116 5.51 -3.45 -14.82
N ASP A 117 6.57 -3.84 -15.52
CA ASP A 117 6.71 -5.19 -16.06
C ASP A 117 6.99 -6.17 -14.90
N ASN A 118 6.79 -7.48 -15.13
CA ASN A 118 6.95 -8.48 -14.07
C ASN A 118 8.43 -8.71 -13.71
N TYR A 119 9.06 -7.72 -13.08
CA TYR A 119 10.44 -7.82 -12.60
C TYR A 119 10.61 -8.85 -11.46
N ILE A 120 9.52 -9.14 -10.72
CA ILE A 120 9.55 -10.11 -9.62
C ILE A 120 9.94 -11.48 -10.16
N ASP A 121 9.27 -11.97 -11.20
CA ASP A 121 9.59 -13.26 -11.82
C ASP A 121 10.94 -13.21 -12.56
N LYS A 122 11.22 -12.11 -13.28
CA LYS A 122 12.47 -11.93 -14.02
C LYS A 122 13.71 -12.10 -13.14
N PHE A 123 13.68 -11.54 -11.94
CA PHE A 123 14.79 -11.63 -10.98
C PHE A 123 14.57 -12.70 -9.90
N ASN A 124 13.48 -13.48 -9.98
CA ASN A 124 13.10 -14.47 -8.98
C ASN A 124 13.13 -13.89 -7.56
N LEU A 125 12.44 -12.74 -7.35
CA LEU A 125 12.29 -12.10 -6.06
C LEU A 125 11.13 -12.71 -5.27
N LYS A 126 11.13 -12.50 -3.95
CA LYS A 126 10.03 -12.95 -3.08
C LYS A 126 8.82 -12.04 -3.29
N ASN A 127 7.77 -12.59 -3.89
CA ASN A 127 6.52 -11.86 -4.13
C ASN A 127 5.74 -11.71 -2.81
N LEU A 128 5.46 -10.47 -2.42
CA LEU A 128 4.71 -10.15 -1.20
C LEU A 128 3.21 -9.99 -1.45
N ASN A 129 2.75 -9.94 -2.70
CA ASN A 129 1.34 -9.72 -3.03
C ASN A 129 0.44 -10.83 -2.46
N GLY A 130 -0.44 -10.48 -1.52
CA GLY A 130 -1.34 -11.42 -0.84
C GLY A 130 -0.65 -12.36 0.16
N ASN A 131 0.66 -12.24 0.36
CA ASN A 131 1.43 -13.06 1.27
C ASN A 131 1.73 -12.32 2.57
N VAL A 132 1.65 -13.05 3.68
CA VAL A 132 2.06 -12.56 5.01
C VAL A 132 3.44 -13.12 5.32
N ILE A 133 4.37 -12.22 5.62
CA ILE A 133 5.71 -12.57 6.11
C ILE A 133 5.84 -12.23 7.59
N ASN A 134 6.74 -12.90 8.28
CA ASN A 134 7.08 -12.62 9.68
C ASN A 134 8.57 -12.30 9.79
N ILE A 135 8.89 -11.06 10.14
CA ILE A 135 10.25 -10.59 10.31
C ILE A 135 10.41 -10.18 11.79
N ASN A 136 11.20 -10.92 12.54
CA ASN A 136 11.45 -10.67 13.97
C ASN A 136 10.16 -10.51 14.82
N GLY A 137 9.11 -11.29 14.49
CA GLY A 137 7.81 -11.22 15.16
C GLY A 137 6.84 -10.17 14.58
N VAL A 138 7.28 -9.32 13.65
CA VAL A 138 6.44 -8.36 12.93
C VAL A 138 5.83 -9.02 11.71
N LYS A 139 4.49 -9.06 11.64
CA LYS A 139 3.74 -9.59 10.49
C LYS A 139 3.48 -8.48 9.47
N ILE A 140 3.90 -8.71 8.24
CA ILE A 140 3.76 -7.75 7.13
C ILE A 140 2.97 -8.42 6.01
N LEU A 141 1.92 -7.78 5.52
CA LEU A 141 1.12 -8.20 4.36
C LEU A 141 1.31 -7.21 3.22
N GLY A 142 1.39 -7.71 1.98
CA GLY A 142 1.47 -6.87 0.79
C GLY A 142 0.24 -6.90 -0.11
N ILE A 143 -0.06 -5.79 -0.77
CA ILE A 143 -0.99 -5.67 -1.90
C ILE A 143 -0.37 -4.80 -3.00
N GLN A 144 -0.24 -5.37 -4.21
CA GLN A 144 0.38 -4.71 -5.36
C GLN A 144 -0.60 -3.83 -6.16
N GLY A 145 -0.08 -3.08 -7.14
CA GLY A 145 -0.84 -2.35 -8.14
C GLY A 145 -1.64 -1.19 -7.56
N SER A 146 -2.47 -0.59 -8.42
CA SER A 146 -3.31 0.56 -8.07
C SER A 146 -4.77 0.32 -8.40
N TYR A 147 -5.62 1.34 -8.17
CA TYR A 147 -6.97 1.32 -8.67
C TYR A 147 -7.01 1.16 -10.19
N LYS A 148 -7.93 0.31 -10.70
CA LYS A 148 -8.11 0.07 -12.14
C LYS A 148 -8.82 1.27 -12.80
N TYR A 149 -8.03 2.28 -13.20
CA TYR A 149 -8.52 3.54 -13.76
C TYR A 149 -8.61 3.55 -15.29
N LYS A 150 -8.10 2.51 -15.96
CA LYS A 150 -8.10 2.35 -17.42
C LYS A 150 -8.37 0.90 -17.80
N PRO A 151 -8.79 0.61 -19.06
CA PRO A 151 -9.18 -0.74 -19.49
C PRO A 151 -8.01 -1.68 -19.77
N GLU A 152 -6.80 -1.17 -20.02
CA GLU A 152 -5.61 -1.96 -20.31
C GLU A 152 -5.24 -2.86 -19.13
N ASP A 153 -4.50 -3.94 -19.41
CA ASP A 153 -3.97 -4.82 -18.38
C ASP A 153 -2.72 -4.20 -17.73
N PHE A 154 -2.78 -4.05 -16.44
CA PHE A 154 -1.67 -3.64 -15.58
C PHE A 154 -1.96 -4.14 -14.15
N PRO A 155 -0.97 -4.22 -13.27
CA PRO A 155 -1.21 -4.59 -11.87
C PRO A 155 -2.22 -3.63 -11.22
N SER A 156 -3.46 -4.10 -11.05
CA SER A 156 -4.56 -3.23 -10.60
C SER A 156 -5.69 -4.01 -9.94
N PHE A 157 -6.50 -3.29 -9.19
CA PHE A 157 -7.73 -3.80 -8.59
C PHE A 157 -8.88 -2.83 -8.84
N THR A 158 -10.04 -3.36 -9.16
CA THR A 158 -11.27 -2.61 -8.90
C THR A 158 -11.44 -2.49 -7.39
N GLN A 159 -12.29 -1.57 -6.97
CA GLN A 159 -12.56 -1.42 -5.55
C GLN A 159 -13.11 -2.73 -4.94
N LYS A 160 -13.99 -3.44 -5.62
CA LYS A 160 -14.55 -4.72 -5.17
C LYS A 160 -13.47 -5.80 -5.02
N GLU A 161 -12.64 -5.97 -6.04
CA GLU A 161 -11.55 -6.95 -6.02
C GLU A 161 -10.57 -6.70 -4.88
N SER A 162 -10.27 -5.43 -4.57
CA SER A 162 -9.38 -5.08 -3.46
C SER A 162 -9.92 -5.52 -2.09
N ILE A 163 -11.25 -5.43 -1.88
CA ILE A 163 -11.89 -5.92 -0.67
C ILE A 163 -11.86 -7.45 -0.62
N GLU A 164 -12.24 -8.12 -1.71
CA GLU A 164 -12.26 -9.58 -1.80
C GLU A 164 -10.87 -10.16 -1.58
N PHE A 165 -9.85 -9.54 -2.19
CA PHE A 165 -8.46 -9.95 -2.05
C PHE A 165 -7.92 -9.88 -0.61
N LEU A 166 -8.28 -8.84 0.13
CA LEU A 166 -7.83 -8.63 1.50
C LEU A 166 -8.74 -9.28 2.57
N ASN A 167 -9.92 -9.78 2.20
CA ASN A 167 -10.96 -10.18 3.15
C ASN A 167 -10.49 -11.27 4.14
N ASP A 168 -9.74 -12.24 3.66
CA ASP A 168 -9.36 -13.45 4.42
C ASP A 168 -7.87 -13.48 4.82
N LYS A 169 -7.18 -12.34 4.75
CA LYS A 169 -5.73 -12.28 5.00
C LYS A 169 -5.34 -12.30 6.48
N GLY A 170 -6.34 -12.21 7.38
CA GLY A 170 -6.08 -12.21 8.82
C GLY A 170 -5.48 -10.90 9.32
N LYS A 171 -4.98 -10.90 10.55
CA LYS A 171 -4.43 -9.71 11.21
C LYS A 171 -2.92 -9.62 11.03
N VAL A 172 -2.44 -8.41 10.72
CA VAL A 172 -1.02 -8.09 10.58
C VAL A 172 -0.66 -6.83 11.36
N ASP A 173 0.62 -6.58 11.54
CA ASP A 173 1.15 -5.38 12.18
C ASP A 173 1.35 -4.24 11.16
N ILE A 174 1.75 -4.60 9.95
CA ILE A 174 2.01 -3.65 8.87
C ILE A 174 1.33 -4.14 7.59
N LEU A 175 0.56 -3.27 6.95
CA LEU A 175 0.14 -3.45 5.57
C LEU A 175 1.06 -2.61 4.68
N VAL A 176 1.64 -3.23 3.65
CA VAL A 176 2.40 -2.51 2.61
C VAL A 176 1.66 -2.60 1.29
N SER A 177 1.64 -1.51 0.53
CA SER A 177 0.93 -1.45 -0.75
C SER A 177 1.66 -0.56 -1.75
N HIS A 178 1.34 -0.73 -3.05
CA HIS A 178 1.73 0.31 -3.99
C HIS A 178 0.81 1.52 -3.85
N ASP A 179 -0.51 1.34 -3.98
CA ASP A 179 -1.49 2.42 -3.89
C ASP A 179 -1.88 2.77 -2.44
N ALA A 180 -2.41 3.97 -2.26
CA ALA A 180 -2.88 4.52 -0.98
C ALA A 180 -4.16 3.84 -0.48
N PRO A 181 -4.48 3.92 0.82
CA PRO A 181 -5.85 3.71 1.30
C PRO A 181 -6.80 4.73 0.65
N TYR A 182 -7.99 4.29 0.27
CA TYR A 182 -8.99 5.12 -0.40
C TYR A 182 -9.22 6.46 0.31
N GLY A 183 -9.15 7.55 -0.46
CA GLY A 183 -9.41 8.92 -0.01
C GLY A 183 -8.26 9.58 0.76
N LEU A 184 -7.15 8.88 1.02
CA LEU A 184 -5.99 9.45 1.76
C LEU A 184 -4.94 10.11 0.86
N SER A 185 -4.97 9.89 -0.45
CA SER A 185 -3.98 10.44 -1.37
C SER A 185 -3.93 11.98 -1.37
N GLY A 186 -5.05 12.62 -1.08
CA GLY A 186 -5.19 14.08 -1.20
C GLY A 186 -5.27 14.58 -2.64
N ARG A 187 -5.23 13.68 -3.64
CA ARG A 187 -5.39 14.01 -5.06
C ARG A 187 -6.85 13.86 -5.49
N ASN A 188 -7.26 14.68 -6.44
CA ASN A 188 -8.63 14.71 -6.98
C ASN A 188 -8.69 14.14 -8.40
N ASP A 189 -8.04 12.99 -8.62
CA ASP A 189 -8.08 12.27 -9.88
C ASP A 189 -8.38 10.79 -9.68
N VAL A 190 -8.83 10.14 -10.76
CA VAL A 190 -9.29 8.74 -10.70
C VAL A 190 -8.13 7.77 -10.41
N ALA A 191 -6.96 8.03 -10.96
CA ALA A 191 -5.81 7.14 -10.83
C ALA A 191 -5.27 7.08 -9.39
N HIS A 192 -5.42 8.15 -8.63
CA HIS A 192 -4.87 8.29 -7.28
C HIS A 192 -5.93 8.30 -6.17
N GLN A 193 -7.13 7.76 -6.42
CA GLN A 193 -8.18 7.72 -5.40
C GLN A 193 -7.88 6.74 -4.25
N GLY A 194 -6.95 5.82 -4.47
CA GLY A 194 -6.64 4.76 -3.54
C GLY A 194 -7.61 3.57 -3.57
N LEU A 195 -7.31 2.53 -2.81
CA LEU A 195 -8.07 1.29 -2.74
C LEU A 195 -8.93 1.21 -1.47
N PHE A 196 -10.25 1.03 -1.65
CA PHE A 196 -11.18 0.90 -0.52
C PHE A 196 -10.93 -0.40 0.28
N GLY A 197 -10.48 -1.47 -0.38
CA GLY A 197 -10.08 -2.70 0.31
C GLY A 197 -8.99 -2.45 1.34
N ILE A 198 -8.00 -1.58 1.03
CA ILE A 198 -6.95 -1.19 1.98
C ILE A 198 -7.58 -0.44 3.16
N LEU A 199 -8.36 0.62 2.92
CA LEU A 199 -9.04 1.37 3.97
C LEU A 199 -9.86 0.46 4.90
N TYR A 200 -10.71 -0.39 4.32
CA TYR A 200 -11.56 -1.32 5.05
C TYR A 200 -10.73 -2.32 5.89
N TYR A 201 -9.67 -2.87 5.29
CA TYR A 201 -8.80 -3.84 5.97
C TYR A 201 -8.08 -3.25 7.19
N LEU A 202 -7.59 -2.01 7.07
CA LEU A 202 -6.92 -1.29 8.17
C LEU A 202 -7.82 -1.14 9.39
N PHE A 203 -9.08 -0.81 9.17
CA PHE A 203 -10.06 -0.73 10.28
C PHE A 203 -10.47 -2.10 10.81
N LYS A 204 -10.87 -3.02 9.92
CA LYS A 204 -11.36 -4.35 10.29
C LYS A 204 -10.35 -5.15 11.11
N ASN A 205 -9.09 -5.10 10.72
CA ASN A 205 -8.01 -5.85 11.35
C ASN A 205 -7.19 -5.04 12.35
N LYS A 206 -7.58 -3.77 12.60
CA LYS A 206 -6.93 -2.87 13.57
C LYS A 206 -5.43 -2.72 13.34
N VAL A 207 -5.03 -2.57 12.07
CA VAL A 207 -3.63 -2.53 11.64
C VAL A 207 -2.96 -1.23 12.08
N PRO A 208 -1.85 -1.25 12.84
CA PRO A 208 -1.20 -0.04 13.32
C PRO A 208 -0.49 0.78 12.24
N TYR A 209 0.07 0.12 11.21
CA TYR A 209 0.84 0.80 10.17
C TYR A 209 0.39 0.41 8.76
N CYS A 210 0.30 1.42 7.89
CA CYS A 210 0.19 1.26 6.44
C CYS A 210 1.31 2.03 5.76
N ILE A 211 2.06 1.37 4.87
CA ILE A 211 3.19 1.95 4.14
C ILE A 211 2.91 1.79 2.65
N HIS A 212 2.99 2.87 1.87
CA HIS A 212 2.71 2.83 0.44
C HIS A 212 3.55 3.81 -0.38
N GLY A 213 3.50 3.68 -1.72
CA GLY A 213 4.12 4.55 -2.72
C GLY A 213 3.11 5.29 -3.59
N HIS A 214 3.28 5.21 -4.91
CA HIS A 214 2.40 5.65 -6.00
C HIS A 214 2.21 7.17 -6.15
N LEU A 215 2.27 7.95 -5.08
CA LEU A 215 1.93 9.37 -5.15
C LEU A 215 3.09 10.30 -5.49
N HIS A 216 4.32 9.81 -5.46
CA HIS A 216 5.58 10.57 -5.63
C HIS A 216 5.69 11.80 -4.70
N THR A 217 4.87 11.86 -3.67
CA THR A 217 4.84 12.95 -2.70
C THR A 217 4.78 12.35 -1.30
N PRO A 218 5.91 12.25 -0.60
CA PRO A 218 5.95 11.64 0.72
C PRO A 218 5.07 12.38 1.73
N TYR A 219 4.39 11.62 2.58
CA TYR A 219 3.64 12.15 3.72
C TYR A 219 3.55 11.15 4.86
N ASN A 220 3.27 11.67 6.05
CA ASN A 220 2.90 10.91 7.23
C ASN A 220 1.57 11.42 7.73
N LYS A 221 0.59 10.54 7.86
CA LYS A 221 -0.76 10.85 8.37
C LYS A 221 -1.17 9.83 9.41
N GLU A 222 -1.98 10.25 10.36
CA GLU A 222 -2.66 9.37 11.28
C GLU A 222 -4.15 9.38 10.97
N MET A 223 -4.72 8.19 10.79
CA MET A 223 -6.16 8.01 10.57
C MET A 223 -6.91 8.16 11.90
N ILE A 224 -8.23 8.40 11.84
CA ILE A 224 -9.04 8.59 13.05
C ILE A 224 -9.06 7.35 13.98
N ASN A 225 -8.78 6.15 13.46
CA ASN A 225 -8.62 4.95 14.27
C ASN A 225 -7.24 4.80 14.90
N GLY A 226 -6.28 5.68 14.59
CA GLY A 226 -4.91 5.65 15.09
C GLY A 226 -3.91 4.93 14.16
N THR A 227 -4.35 4.36 13.03
CA THR A 227 -3.43 3.78 12.04
C THR A 227 -2.52 4.87 11.47
N LYS A 228 -1.21 4.65 11.50
CA LYS A 228 -0.22 5.53 10.89
C LYS A 228 -0.04 5.15 9.43
N VAL A 229 -0.30 6.08 8.52
CA VAL A 229 -0.19 5.89 7.06
C VAL A 229 0.96 6.73 6.54
N ASN A 230 1.93 6.07 5.94
CA ASN A 230 3.17 6.67 5.46
C ASN A 230 3.31 6.42 3.96
N CYS A 231 3.43 7.48 3.18
CA CYS A 231 3.78 7.43 1.76
C CYS A 231 5.28 7.69 1.60
N TYR A 232 5.95 6.81 0.86
CA TYR A 232 7.37 6.95 0.54
C TYR A 232 7.59 7.07 -0.96
N TYR A 233 8.69 7.72 -1.31
CA TYR A 233 9.15 7.93 -2.68
C TYR A 233 10.66 7.73 -2.74
N MET A 234 11.16 7.11 -3.81
CA MET A 234 12.55 6.70 -3.98
C MET A 234 12.97 5.68 -2.91
N TYR A 235 14.03 5.92 -2.16
CA TYR A 235 14.53 5.01 -1.13
C TYR A 235 14.58 5.68 0.24
N ASN A 236 14.20 4.94 1.26
CA ASN A 236 14.07 5.43 2.63
C ASN A 236 14.49 4.34 3.63
N TYR A 237 15.16 4.73 4.69
CA TYR A 237 15.37 3.89 5.87
C TYR A 237 14.40 4.30 6.95
N ILE A 238 13.72 3.32 7.53
CA ILE A 238 12.75 3.56 8.61
C ILE A 238 12.98 2.57 9.76
N GLU A 239 12.80 3.06 10.97
CA GLU A 239 12.77 2.26 12.18
C GLU A 239 11.44 2.47 12.88
N LEU A 240 10.69 1.39 13.08
CA LEU A 240 9.47 1.38 13.88
C LEU A 240 9.78 0.76 15.24
N VAL A 241 9.33 1.42 16.30
CA VAL A 241 9.55 1.06 17.70
C VAL A 241 8.26 1.20 18.52
#